data_7b9603e30b3d4128533ac5acff5a353b
#
_entry.id   7b9603e30b3d4128533ac5acff5a353b
#
_cell.length_a   1.000
_cell.length_b   1.000
_cell.length_c   1.000
_cell.angle_alpha   90.00
_cell.angle_beta   90.00
_cell.angle_gamma   90.00
#
_symmetry.space_group_name_H-M   'P 1'
#
loop_
_entity.id
_entity.type
_entity.pdbx_description
1 polymer ?
#
loop_
_entity_poly.entity_id
_entity_poly.type
_entity_poly.pdbx_seq_one_letter_code
_entity_poly.pdbx_strand_id
1 'polypeptide(L)'
;MQTIRSFTNVIARLRDVNLRPTRQRIALAKMLFEGDDRHITAEMLHQETQKTNTRISLATVYNTLNQFSSAGLLREIVVDSQRCYFDTNTTDHHHFFFEKTNELKDIEAGDVVLAIVPLAPAGTVIKRIDVVVRVE
;
A
#
# COMPACT_ATOMS: atom_id res chain seq x y z
N MET A 1 0.48 2.65 19.89
CA MET A 1 1.81 3.22 19.58
C MET A 1 2.51 2.35 18.53
N GLN A 2 3.03 3.00 17.52
CA GLN A 2 3.73 2.30 16.45
C GLN A 2 5.13 1.93 16.90
N THR A 3 5.51 0.66 16.76
CA THR A 3 6.86 0.20 17.07
C THR A 3 7.70 0.24 15.80
N ILE A 4 8.89 0.83 15.88
CA ILE A 4 9.83 0.81 14.77
C ILE A 4 10.28 -0.63 14.55
N ARG A 5 10.15 -1.09 13.31
CA ARG A 5 10.49 -2.46 12.95
C ARG A 5 11.96 -2.58 12.61
N SER A 6 12.58 -3.63 13.09
CA SER A 6 14.00 -3.89 12.82
C SER A 6 14.19 -4.48 11.43
N PHE A 7 15.43 -4.44 10.96
CA PHE A 7 15.84 -5.12 9.74
C PHE A 7 15.43 -6.61 9.73
N THR A 8 15.60 -7.29 10.86
CA THR A 8 15.23 -8.70 11.04
C THR A 8 13.74 -8.92 10.80
N ASN A 9 12.89 -7.99 11.28
CA ASN A 9 11.45 -8.08 11.07
C ASN A 9 11.08 -7.99 9.58
N VAL A 10 11.79 -7.16 8.83
CA VAL A 10 11.55 -7.02 7.39
C VAL A 10 11.85 -8.32 6.66
N ILE A 11 12.98 -8.95 6.97
CA ILE A 11 13.35 -10.24 6.35
C ILE A 11 12.31 -11.32 6.71
N ALA A 12 11.92 -11.39 7.98
CA ALA A 12 10.92 -12.34 8.43
C ALA A 12 9.57 -12.11 7.74
N ARG A 13 9.16 -10.86 7.59
CA ARG A 13 7.90 -10.51 6.89
C ARG A 13 7.90 -10.99 5.45
N LEU A 14 9.02 -10.83 4.74
CA LEU A 14 9.12 -11.30 3.36
C LEU A 14 9.03 -12.82 3.30
N ARG A 15 9.73 -13.52 4.18
CA ARG A 15 9.71 -14.99 4.22
C ARG A 15 8.34 -15.53 4.58
N ASP A 16 7.63 -14.87 5.48
CA ASP A 16 6.29 -15.28 5.93
C ASP A 16 5.26 -15.30 4.79
N VAL A 17 5.48 -14.53 3.75
CA VAL A 17 4.62 -14.49 2.56
C VAL A 17 5.28 -15.12 1.34
N ASN A 18 6.33 -15.93 1.56
CA ASN A 18 7.04 -16.66 0.52
C ASN A 18 7.72 -15.78 -0.52
N LEU A 19 8.17 -14.60 -0.10
CA LEU A 19 8.97 -13.72 -0.94
C LEU A 19 10.42 -13.82 -0.52
N ARG A 20 11.27 -14.19 -1.48
CA ARG A 20 12.70 -14.29 -1.25
C ARG A 20 13.27 -12.93 -0.85
N PRO A 21 14.03 -12.84 0.26
CA PRO A 21 14.65 -11.56 0.69
C PRO A 21 15.84 -11.23 -0.20
N THR A 22 15.57 -10.54 -1.30
CA THR A 22 16.61 -9.98 -2.15
C THR A 22 17.04 -8.62 -1.63
N ARG A 23 18.22 -8.13 -2.09
CA ARG A 23 18.71 -6.82 -1.69
C ARG A 23 17.68 -5.72 -1.96
N GLN A 24 17.07 -5.73 -3.15
CA GLN A 24 16.10 -4.72 -3.53
C GLN A 24 14.81 -4.82 -2.73
N ARG A 25 14.28 -6.02 -2.53
CA ARG A 25 13.08 -6.22 -1.70
C ARG A 25 13.31 -5.79 -0.27
N ILE A 26 14.46 -6.11 0.31
CA ILE A 26 14.79 -5.69 1.67
C ILE A 26 14.86 -4.17 1.77
N ALA A 27 15.53 -3.51 0.83
CA ALA A 27 15.65 -2.05 0.83
C ALA A 27 14.28 -1.37 0.76
N LEU A 28 13.43 -1.79 -0.15
CA LEU A 28 12.09 -1.21 -0.29
C LEU A 28 11.20 -1.55 0.90
N ALA A 29 11.27 -2.76 1.42
CA ALA A 29 10.50 -3.16 2.60
C ALA A 29 10.88 -2.33 3.83
N LYS A 30 12.15 -2.02 4.01
CA LYS A 30 12.59 -1.13 5.10
C LYS A 30 11.98 0.26 4.98
N MET A 31 11.98 0.82 3.77
CA MET A 31 11.38 2.15 3.54
C MET A 31 9.89 2.16 3.81
N LEU A 32 9.20 1.07 3.49
CA LEU A 32 7.76 0.97 3.63
C LEU A 32 7.33 0.63 5.06
N PHE A 33 8.02 -0.30 5.73
CA PHE A 33 7.51 -0.93 6.93
C PHE A 33 8.23 -0.53 8.22
N GLU A 34 9.36 0.14 8.13
CA GLU A 34 9.98 0.73 9.31
C GLU A 34 9.36 2.11 9.57
N GLY A 35 8.80 2.31 10.75
CA GLY A 35 8.12 3.54 11.12
C GLY A 35 6.60 3.42 11.02
N ASP A 36 5.94 4.55 10.83
CA ASP A 36 4.47 4.64 10.82
C ASP A 36 3.88 4.13 9.51
N ASP A 37 2.59 3.77 9.55
CA ASP A 37 1.84 3.45 8.35
C ASP A 37 1.79 4.65 7.42
N ARG A 38 1.78 4.36 6.11
CA ARG A 38 1.86 5.42 5.11
C ARG A 38 1.15 5.02 3.82
N HIS A 39 0.72 6.04 3.09
CA HIS A 39 0.25 5.91 1.72
C HIS A 39 1.35 6.39 0.79
N ILE A 40 1.68 5.61 -0.23
CA ILE A 40 2.77 5.97 -1.13
C ILE A 40 2.47 5.53 -2.56
N THR A 41 2.88 6.36 -3.51
CA THR A 41 2.91 5.97 -4.92
C THR A 41 4.27 5.35 -5.26
N ALA A 42 4.33 4.62 -6.37
CA ALA A 42 5.61 4.07 -6.83
C ALA A 42 6.63 5.18 -7.11
N GLU A 43 6.18 6.29 -7.70
CA GLU A 43 7.04 7.44 -8.00
C GLU A 43 7.64 8.05 -6.73
N MET A 44 6.81 8.21 -5.68
CA MET A 44 7.29 8.73 -4.39
C MET A 44 8.34 7.80 -3.78
N LEU A 45 8.09 6.50 -3.79
CA LEU A 45 9.04 5.54 -3.25
C LEU A 45 10.33 5.53 -4.07
N HIS A 46 10.23 5.62 -5.39
CA HIS A 46 11.40 5.71 -6.27
C HIS A 46 12.22 6.96 -5.95
N GLN A 47 11.59 8.10 -5.72
CA GLN A 47 12.30 9.32 -5.31
C GLN A 47 13.04 9.14 -3.99
N GLU A 48 12.44 8.44 -3.03
CA GLU A 48 13.10 8.13 -1.75
C GLU A 48 14.35 7.26 -1.97
N THR A 49 14.30 6.30 -2.88
CA THR A 49 15.48 5.48 -3.19
C THR A 49 16.61 6.32 -3.77
N GLN A 50 16.29 7.32 -4.59
CA GLN A 50 17.29 8.22 -5.16
C GLN A 50 18.00 9.04 -4.07
N LYS A 51 17.25 9.50 -3.07
CA LYS A 51 17.81 10.28 -1.96
C LYS A 51 18.75 9.48 -1.06
N THR A 52 18.56 8.17 -0.99
CA THR A 52 19.37 7.28 -0.15
C THR A 52 20.47 6.57 -0.93
N ASN A 53 20.75 6.99 -2.17
CA ASN A 53 21.71 6.35 -3.07
C ASN A 53 21.44 4.86 -3.31
N THR A 54 20.19 4.47 -3.20
CA THR A 54 19.76 3.10 -3.50
C THR A 54 19.39 3.03 -4.96
N ARG A 55 20.13 2.23 -5.73
CA ARG A 55 19.92 2.15 -7.18
C ARG A 55 18.86 1.11 -7.51
N ILE A 56 17.63 1.58 -7.62
CA ILE A 56 16.48 0.75 -8.01
C ILE A 56 15.71 1.52 -9.07
N SER A 57 15.46 0.88 -10.21
CA SER A 57 14.69 1.52 -11.28
C SER A 57 13.22 1.68 -10.88
N LEU A 58 12.55 2.63 -11.52
CA LEU A 58 11.10 2.81 -11.29
C LEU A 58 10.32 1.55 -11.65
N ALA A 59 10.71 0.86 -12.73
CA ALA A 59 10.06 -0.40 -13.11
C ALA A 59 10.19 -1.46 -12.01
N THR A 60 11.36 -1.58 -11.39
CA THR A 60 11.57 -2.51 -10.29
C THR A 60 10.75 -2.12 -9.05
N VAL A 61 10.65 -0.80 -8.77
CA VAL A 61 9.79 -0.32 -7.68
C VAL A 61 8.34 -0.74 -7.92
N TYR A 62 7.80 -0.51 -9.13
CA TYR A 62 6.45 -0.93 -9.48
C TYR A 62 6.25 -2.44 -9.31
N ASN A 63 7.17 -3.23 -9.87
CA ASN A 63 7.07 -4.69 -9.79
C ASN A 63 7.10 -5.18 -8.34
N THR A 64 7.96 -4.59 -7.52
CA THR A 64 8.09 -4.96 -6.11
C THR A 64 6.83 -4.59 -5.32
N LEU A 65 6.30 -3.38 -5.53
CA LEU A 65 5.06 -2.95 -4.89
C LEU A 65 3.90 -3.88 -5.28
N ASN A 66 3.80 -4.26 -6.55
CA ASN A 66 2.77 -5.19 -7.00
C ASN A 66 2.93 -6.57 -6.36
N GLN A 67 4.15 -7.06 -6.22
CA GLN A 67 4.43 -8.33 -5.54
C GLN A 67 4.05 -8.26 -4.07
N PHE A 68 4.39 -7.16 -3.39
CA PHE A 68 4.03 -6.95 -1.99
C PHE A 68 2.51 -6.88 -1.81
N SER A 69 1.83 -6.18 -2.73
CA SER A 69 0.37 -6.08 -2.71
C SER A 69 -0.29 -7.45 -2.92
N SER A 70 0.17 -8.22 -3.91
CA SER A 70 -0.34 -9.57 -4.17
C SER A 70 -0.10 -10.52 -3.01
N ALA A 71 0.98 -10.33 -2.27
CA ALA A 71 1.31 -11.14 -1.10
C ALA A 71 0.58 -10.69 0.18
N GLY A 72 -0.17 -9.61 0.14
CA GLY A 72 -0.92 -9.10 1.28
C GLY A 72 -0.13 -8.19 2.22
N LEU A 73 1.08 -7.78 1.84
CA LEU A 73 1.89 -6.86 2.64
C LEU A 73 1.46 -5.40 2.48
N LEU A 74 0.82 -5.08 1.37
CA LEU A 74 0.31 -3.75 1.04
C LEU A 74 -1.11 -3.87 0.55
N ARG A 75 -1.86 -2.79 0.67
CA ARG A 75 -3.18 -2.66 0.08
C ARG A 75 -3.11 -1.61 -1.03
N GLU A 76 -3.50 -2.00 -2.24
CA GLU A 76 -3.53 -1.09 -3.37
C GLU A 76 -4.84 -0.30 -3.36
N ILE A 77 -4.76 1.02 -3.51
CA ILE A 77 -5.92 1.91 -3.55
C ILE A 77 -5.89 2.65 -4.88
N VAL A 78 -6.81 2.29 -5.76
CA VAL A 78 -6.93 2.92 -7.07
C VAL A 78 -7.84 4.14 -6.93
N VAL A 79 -7.27 5.32 -7.14
CA VAL A 79 -8.00 6.58 -7.04
C VAL A 79 -8.67 6.93 -8.38
N ASP A 80 -7.96 6.73 -9.47
CA ASP A 80 -8.46 6.89 -10.83
C ASP A 80 -7.59 6.08 -11.80
N SER A 81 -7.79 6.26 -13.11
CA SER A 81 -7.06 5.49 -14.12
C SER A 81 -5.55 5.76 -14.15
N GLN A 82 -5.10 6.85 -13.51
CA GLN A 82 -3.70 7.26 -13.55
C GLN A 82 -3.02 7.22 -12.18
N ARG A 83 -3.77 7.07 -11.10
CA ARG A 83 -3.23 7.17 -9.74
C ARG A 83 -3.58 5.95 -8.92
N CYS A 84 -2.54 5.33 -8.42
CA CYS A 84 -2.62 4.20 -7.52
C CYS A 84 -1.71 4.44 -6.33
N TYR A 85 -2.25 4.27 -5.14
CA TYR A 85 -1.49 4.36 -3.90
C TYR A 85 -1.35 2.98 -3.30
N PHE A 86 -0.27 2.78 -2.58
CA PHE A 86 -0.05 1.57 -1.79
C PHE A 86 -0.08 1.97 -0.32
N ASP A 87 -0.89 1.27 0.45
CA ASP A 87 -1.09 1.54 1.87
C ASP A 87 -0.43 0.43 2.68
N THR A 88 0.43 0.80 3.60
CA THR A 88 1.06 -0.16 4.50
C THR A 88 0.10 -0.66 5.57
N ASN A 89 -1.00 0.05 5.82
CA ASN A 89 -2.08 -0.41 6.67
C ASN A 89 -3.03 -1.27 5.84
N THR A 90 -2.99 -2.58 6.06
CA THR A 90 -3.77 -3.55 5.28
C THR A 90 -5.14 -3.85 5.89
N THR A 91 -5.52 -3.20 6.98
CA THR A 91 -6.85 -3.36 7.56
C THR A 91 -7.91 -2.74 6.65
N ASP A 92 -9.14 -3.22 6.77
CA ASP A 92 -10.24 -2.66 5.98
C ASP A 92 -10.59 -1.27 6.46
N HIS A 93 -10.41 -0.29 5.60
CA HIS A 93 -10.75 1.09 5.86
C HIS A 93 -10.93 1.82 4.53
N HIS A 94 -11.51 3.01 4.61
CA HIS A 94 -11.77 3.84 3.44
C HIS A 94 -10.95 5.12 3.51
N HIS A 95 -10.98 5.92 2.44
CA HIS A 95 -10.07 7.05 2.32
C HIS A 95 -10.76 8.29 1.79
N PHE A 96 -10.32 9.46 2.29
CA PHE A 96 -10.49 10.73 1.59
C PHE A 96 -9.38 10.88 0.55
N PHE A 97 -9.71 11.42 -0.59
CA PHE A 97 -8.72 11.85 -1.57
C PHE A 97 -8.86 13.35 -1.78
N PHE A 98 -7.80 14.10 -1.49
CA PHE A 98 -7.76 15.55 -1.64
C PHE A 98 -7.32 15.86 -3.07
N GLU A 99 -8.25 16.32 -3.88
CA GLU A 99 -7.99 16.54 -5.32
C GLU A 99 -6.97 17.65 -5.57
N LYS A 100 -6.87 18.64 -4.67
CA LYS A 100 -5.90 19.73 -4.83
C LYS A 100 -4.47 19.34 -4.49
N THR A 101 -4.27 18.45 -3.54
CA THR A 101 -2.93 18.08 -3.05
C THR A 101 -2.52 16.67 -3.46
N ASN A 102 -3.44 15.87 -3.97
CA ASN A 102 -3.24 14.45 -4.30
C ASN A 102 -2.87 13.60 -3.07
N GLU A 103 -3.33 13.99 -1.90
CA GLU A 103 -3.08 13.23 -0.68
C GLU A 103 -4.26 12.32 -0.36
N LEU A 104 -3.94 11.17 0.24
CA LEU A 104 -4.92 10.28 0.85
C LEU A 104 -4.92 10.47 2.36
N LYS A 105 -6.10 10.36 2.96
CA LYS A 105 -6.26 10.35 4.40
C LYS A 105 -7.25 9.27 4.79
N ASP A 106 -6.92 8.49 5.82
CA ASP A 106 -7.82 7.44 6.31
C ASP A 106 -9.11 8.05 6.87
N ILE A 107 -10.24 7.38 6.59
CA ILE A 107 -11.52 7.70 7.20
C ILE A 107 -11.64 6.89 8.48
N GLU A 108 -12.07 7.54 9.56
CA GLU A 108 -12.31 6.89 10.85
C GLU A 108 -13.24 5.69 10.70
N ALA A 109 -12.93 4.61 11.41
CA ALA A 109 -13.78 3.41 11.41
C ALA A 109 -15.19 3.76 11.85
N GLY A 110 -16.18 3.33 11.06
CA GLY A 110 -17.58 3.60 11.34
C GLY A 110 -18.14 4.84 10.66
N ASP A 111 -17.30 5.72 10.10
CA ASP A 111 -17.79 6.91 9.39
C ASP A 111 -18.29 6.59 7.98
N VAL A 112 -18.00 5.41 7.46
CA VAL A 112 -18.59 4.90 6.21
C VAL A 112 -19.31 3.61 6.52
N VAL A 113 -20.63 3.61 6.32
CA VAL A 113 -21.45 2.42 6.51
C VAL A 113 -22.14 2.08 5.18
N LEU A 114 -21.92 0.86 4.70
CA LEU A 114 -22.56 0.37 3.48
C LEU A 114 -23.86 -0.32 3.85
N ALA A 115 -24.98 0.32 3.54
CA ALA A 115 -26.30 -0.21 3.88
C ALA A 115 -26.67 -1.42 3.05
N ILE A 116 -26.25 -1.47 1.79
CA ILE A 116 -26.55 -2.57 0.88
C ILE A 116 -25.26 -2.92 0.12
N VAL A 117 -24.91 -4.19 0.17
CA VAL A 117 -23.77 -4.74 -0.58
C VAL A 117 -24.34 -5.70 -1.61
N PRO A 118 -24.00 -5.53 -2.91
CA PRO A 118 -24.51 -6.42 -3.94
C PRO A 118 -23.98 -7.84 -3.78
N LEU A 119 -24.71 -8.80 -4.29
CA LEU A 119 -24.21 -10.17 -4.40
C LEU A 119 -23.14 -10.22 -5.48
N ALA A 120 -22.10 -11.01 -5.26
CA ALA A 120 -21.09 -11.23 -6.27
C ALA A 120 -21.72 -11.94 -7.49
N PRO A 121 -21.30 -11.60 -8.71
CA PRO A 121 -21.73 -12.37 -9.89
C PRO A 121 -21.39 -13.85 -9.74
N ALA A 122 -22.17 -14.71 -10.43
CA ALA A 122 -21.97 -16.15 -10.37
C ALA A 122 -20.50 -16.52 -10.69
N GLY A 123 -19.93 -17.40 -9.89
CA GLY A 123 -18.55 -17.85 -10.04
C GLY A 123 -17.49 -16.87 -9.52
N THR A 124 -17.91 -15.81 -8.83
CA THR A 124 -16.99 -14.83 -8.27
C THR A 124 -17.20 -14.65 -6.77
N VAL A 125 -16.23 -14.03 -6.13
CA VAL A 125 -16.27 -13.69 -4.71
C VAL A 125 -15.87 -12.24 -4.57
N ILE A 126 -16.61 -11.47 -3.78
CA ILE A 126 -16.20 -10.08 -3.46
C ILE A 126 -14.94 -10.16 -2.60
N LYS A 127 -13.84 -9.61 -3.10
CA LYS A 127 -12.59 -9.55 -2.37
C LYS A 127 -12.60 -8.43 -1.32
N ARG A 128 -13.05 -7.26 -1.73
CA ARG A 128 -13.23 -6.10 -0.83
C ARG A 128 -14.00 -5.01 -1.55
N ILE A 129 -14.43 -4.03 -0.77
CA ILE A 129 -15.09 -2.82 -1.28
C ILE A 129 -14.28 -1.64 -0.78
N ASP A 130 -13.87 -0.77 -1.70
CA ASP A 130 -13.12 0.44 -1.39
C ASP A 130 -14.00 1.65 -1.67
N VAL A 131 -14.08 2.55 -0.69
CA VAL A 131 -14.77 3.83 -0.86
C VAL A 131 -13.72 4.93 -0.82
N VAL A 132 -13.71 5.75 -1.86
CA VAL A 132 -12.84 6.92 -1.94
C VAL A 132 -13.76 8.15 -1.98
N VAL A 133 -13.67 8.97 -0.95
CA VAL A 133 -14.44 10.23 -0.87
C VAL A 133 -13.55 11.34 -1.40
N ARG A 134 -13.93 11.89 -2.53
CA ARG A 134 -13.16 12.97 -3.18
C ARG A 134 -13.56 14.29 -2.57
N VAL A 135 -12.58 15.05 -2.13
CA VAL A 135 -12.78 16.40 -1.59
C VAL A 135 -11.93 17.41 -2.38
N GLU A 136 -12.46 18.62 -2.53
CA GLU A 136 -11.76 19.70 -3.22
C GLU A 136 -11.55 20.91 -2.32
#